data_a8676eb8e09ddcc1e7c5dff2eebe021c
#
_entry.id   a8676eb8e09ddcc1e7c5dff2eebe021c
#
_cell.length_a   1.000
_cell.length_b   1.000
_cell.length_c   1.000
_cell.angle_alpha   90.00
_cell.angle_beta   90.00
_cell.angle_gamma   90.00
#
_symmetry.space_group_name_H-M   'P 1'
#
loop_
_entity.id
_entity.type
_entity.pdbx_description
1 polymer ?
#
loop_
_entity_poly.entity_id
_entity_poly.type
_entity_poly.pdbx_seq_one_letter_code
_entity_poly.pdbx_strand_id
1 'polypeptide(L)'
;MRNSEIDAHAEEFLRDYSPSLLKTPQPVDIEAFAEFYLDLVLDYAYLSHCGLILGRMVFQETERVPVYLPEEKCADYLYAKRGTLLIDNTLLEDRKEYRLRSTIGHECGHWIFHSDYYTFMDKRKHYRDARLPEITGCKKTDIEGRADIAGKRKLVTDADWLEHHAKYFSAAILMPKTPFTNAVSDLAGNGWGSGVDLQEKLADIFQVSPASVKIRLSQLGFNKYVFRNERTQDDEQYNKLLQMPGTL
;
A
#
# COMPACT_ATOMS: atom_id res chain seq x y z
N MET A 1 -16.46 -2.63 5.03
CA MET A 1 -16.14 -3.62 3.98
C MET A 1 -15.17 -4.64 4.55
N ARG A 2 -15.34 -5.94 4.26
CA ARG A 2 -14.44 -7.01 4.71
C ARG A 2 -13.24 -7.13 3.77
N ASN A 3 -12.12 -7.63 4.27
CA ASN A 3 -10.91 -7.83 3.48
C ASN A 3 -11.14 -8.71 2.23
N SER A 4 -11.95 -9.75 2.36
CA SER A 4 -12.29 -10.62 1.21
C SER A 4 -13.12 -9.92 0.12
N GLU A 5 -13.88 -8.90 0.48
CA GLU A 5 -14.60 -8.06 -0.49
C GLU A 5 -13.64 -7.13 -1.22
N ILE A 6 -12.64 -6.58 -0.51
CA ILE A 6 -11.58 -5.76 -1.15
C ILE A 6 -10.77 -6.59 -2.14
N ASP A 7 -10.41 -7.85 -1.78
CA ASP A 7 -9.73 -8.77 -2.70
C ASP A 7 -10.56 -9.03 -3.96
N ALA A 8 -11.88 -9.26 -3.80
CA ALA A 8 -12.78 -9.50 -4.93
C ALA A 8 -12.89 -8.28 -5.85
N HIS A 9 -13.03 -7.08 -5.28
CA HIS A 9 -13.06 -5.85 -6.06
C HIS A 9 -11.73 -5.58 -6.78
N ALA A 10 -10.59 -5.79 -6.13
CA ALA A 10 -9.29 -5.61 -6.79
C ALA A 10 -9.16 -6.53 -8.01
N GLU A 11 -9.56 -7.80 -7.91
CA GLU A 11 -9.55 -8.72 -9.05
C GLU A 11 -10.62 -8.39 -10.11
N GLU A 12 -11.76 -7.84 -9.73
CA GLU A 12 -12.79 -7.36 -10.65
C GLU A 12 -12.26 -6.20 -11.50
N PHE A 13 -11.65 -5.19 -10.87
CA PHE A 13 -11.02 -4.08 -11.57
C PHE A 13 -9.90 -4.54 -12.51
N LEU A 14 -9.04 -5.45 -12.07
CA LEU A 14 -7.98 -5.98 -12.93
C LEU A 14 -8.52 -6.85 -14.09
N ARG A 15 -9.62 -7.55 -13.88
CA ARG A 15 -10.29 -8.32 -14.94
C ARG A 15 -10.84 -7.42 -16.02
N ASP A 16 -11.37 -6.27 -15.65
CA ASP A 16 -11.89 -5.27 -16.58
C ASP A 16 -10.73 -4.51 -17.26
N TYR A 17 -9.74 -4.07 -16.49
CA TYR A 17 -8.57 -3.35 -16.99
C TYR A 17 -7.68 -4.20 -17.91
N SER A 18 -7.24 -5.36 -17.43
CA SER A 18 -6.36 -6.28 -18.17
C SER A 18 -6.45 -7.71 -17.63
N PRO A 19 -7.28 -8.58 -18.24
CA PRO A 19 -7.50 -9.96 -17.76
C PRO A 19 -6.24 -10.83 -17.66
N SER A 20 -5.18 -10.48 -18.38
CA SER A 20 -3.88 -11.19 -18.35
C SER A 20 -3.22 -11.11 -16.97
N LEU A 21 -3.45 -10.03 -16.23
CA LEU A 21 -2.90 -9.81 -14.89
C LEU A 21 -3.41 -10.83 -13.85
N LEU A 22 -4.54 -11.48 -14.13
CA LEU A 22 -5.10 -12.53 -13.26
C LEU A 22 -4.70 -13.94 -13.69
N LYS A 23 -4.11 -14.12 -14.88
CA LYS A 23 -3.73 -15.43 -15.41
C LYS A 23 -2.32 -15.85 -14.99
N THR A 24 -1.39 -14.91 -15.01
CA THR A 24 0.02 -15.15 -14.71
C THR A 24 0.51 -14.17 -13.66
N PRO A 25 1.33 -14.62 -12.67
CA PRO A 25 1.97 -13.73 -11.72
C PRO A 25 2.89 -12.74 -12.45
N GLN A 26 2.61 -11.45 -12.31
CA GLN A 26 3.34 -10.35 -12.94
C GLN A 26 3.03 -9.02 -12.23
N PRO A 27 3.86 -7.99 -12.40
CA PRO A 27 3.59 -6.68 -11.83
C PRO A 27 2.41 -5.99 -12.52
N VAL A 28 1.62 -5.25 -11.76
CA VAL A 28 0.57 -4.37 -12.28
C VAL A 28 1.17 -2.99 -12.55
N ASP A 29 1.02 -2.46 -13.74
CA ASP A 29 1.32 -1.05 -14.00
C ASP A 29 0.26 -0.18 -13.31
N ILE A 30 0.58 0.25 -12.10
CA ILE A 30 -0.36 0.97 -11.25
C ILE A 30 -0.52 2.43 -11.67
N GLU A 31 0.49 3.02 -12.31
CA GLU A 31 0.42 4.36 -12.87
C GLU A 31 -0.56 4.37 -14.05
N ALA A 32 -0.36 3.47 -15.02
CA ALA A 32 -1.26 3.31 -16.15
C ALA A 32 -2.69 2.92 -15.71
N PHE A 33 -2.84 2.10 -14.66
CA PHE A 33 -4.15 1.80 -14.07
C PHE A 33 -4.82 3.06 -13.51
N ALA A 34 -4.08 3.90 -12.79
CA ALA A 34 -4.60 5.15 -12.23
C ALA A 34 -5.00 6.13 -13.33
N GLU A 35 -4.14 6.36 -14.32
CA GLU A 35 -4.35 7.36 -15.37
C GLU A 35 -5.39 6.92 -16.41
N PHE A 36 -5.27 5.69 -16.94
CA PHE A 36 -6.07 5.28 -18.10
C PHE A 36 -7.34 4.50 -17.74
N TYR A 37 -7.38 3.87 -16.58
CA TYR A 37 -8.56 3.12 -16.15
C TYR A 37 -9.42 3.90 -15.16
N LEU A 38 -8.80 4.56 -14.17
CA LEU A 38 -9.51 5.37 -13.20
C LEU A 38 -9.71 6.84 -13.60
N ASP A 39 -9.15 7.27 -14.74
CA ASP A 39 -9.19 8.64 -15.27
C ASP A 39 -8.67 9.67 -14.24
N LEU A 40 -7.57 9.32 -13.54
CA LEU A 40 -6.91 10.18 -12.58
C LEU A 40 -5.79 10.97 -13.23
N VAL A 41 -5.54 12.17 -12.73
CA VAL A 41 -4.38 12.98 -13.11
C VAL A 41 -3.29 12.81 -12.07
N LEU A 42 -2.16 12.21 -12.45
CA LEU A 42 -0.98 12.15 -11.60
C LEU A 42 -0.23 13.48 -11.68
N ASP A 43 0.04 14.08 -10.52
CA ASP A 43 0.80 15.32 -10.44
C ASP A 43 1.80 15.22 -9.25
N TYR A 44 2.88 16.00 -9.31
CA TYR A 44 4.02 15.85 -8.43
C TYR A 44 4.38 17.16 -7.75
N ALA A 45 4.50 17.12 -6.42
CA ALA A 45 4.89 18.26 -5.59
C ALA A 45 5.61 17.78 -4.32
N TYR A 46 6.29 18.67 -3.63
CA TYR A 46 6.71 18.35 -2.25
C TYR A 46 5.51 18.55 -1.32
N LEU A 47 4.96 17.46 -0.80
CA LEU A 47 3.72 17.48 0.00
C LEU A 47 3.97 17.82 1.47
N SER A 48 5.21 17.76 1.92
CA SER A 48 5.63 18.16 3.26
C SER A 48 7.13 18.45 3.31
N HIS A 49 7.55 19.33 4.20
CA HIS A 49 8.96 19.68 4.37
C HIS A 49 9.84 18.50 4.86
N CYS A 50 9.24 17.52 5.51
CA CYS A 50 9.93 16.40 6.14
C CYS A 50 9.71 15.05 5.42
N GLY A 51 9.04 15.03 4.25
CA GLY A 51 8.76 13.81 3.49
C GLY A 51 7.87 12.80 4.23
N LEU A 52 7.04 13.25 5.17
CA LEU A 52 6.11 12.38 5.89
C LEU A 52 4.84 12.07 5.11
N ILE A 53 4.41 12.98 4.24
CA ILE A 53 3.23 12.81 3.39
C ILE A 53 3.73 12.40 2.03
N LEU A 54 3.31 11.24 1.56
CA LEU A 54 3.79 10.63 0.31
C LEU A 54 2.79 10.77 -0.84
N GLY A 55 1.49 10.88 -0.54
CA GLY A 55 0.44 11.04 -1.54
C GLY A 55 -0.76 11.79 -0.98
N ARG A 56 -1.57 12.34 -1.88
CA ARG A 56 -2.85 12.98 -1.58
C ARG A 56 -3.82 12.76 -2.72
N MET A 57 -5.03 12.29 -2.42
CA MET A 57 -6.14 12.24 -3.35
C MET A 57 -7.03 13.47 -3.19
N VAL A 58 -7.32 14.16 -4.29
CA VAL A 58 -8.16 15.35 -4.34
C VAL A 58 -9.57 14.95 -4.78
N PHE A 59 -10.53 14.96 -3.86
CA PHE A 59 -11.92 14.57 -4.12
C PHE A 59 -12.78 15.70 -4.66
N GLN A 60 -12.32 16.94 -4.51
CA GLN A 60 -13.00 18.14 -4.99
C GLN A 60 -11.98 19.16 -5.46
N GLU A 61 -12.36 19.92 -6.48
CA GLU A 61 -11.56 21.04 -6.95
C GLU A 61 -11.28 22.03 -5.82
N THR A 62 -10.01 22.39 -5.64
CA THR A 62 -9.59 23.29 -4.57
C THR A 62 -8.33 24.06 -4.94
N GLU A 63 -8.24 25.31 -4.48
CA GLU A 63 -7.04 26.16 -4.58
C GLU A 63 -6.10 25.99 -3.37
N ARG A 64 -6.39 25.04 -2.45
CA ARG A 64 -5.75 24.98 -1.14
C ARG A 64 -5.14 23.63 -0.80
N VAL A 65 -4.52 22.98 -1.77
CA VAL A 65 -3.71 21.78 -1.46
C VAL A 65 -2.40 22.24 -0.83
N PRO A 66 -2.12 21.91 0.43
CA PRO A 66 -0.87 22.33 1.06
C PRO A 66 0.33 21.63 0.42
N VAL A 67 1.30 22.40 0.01
CA VAL A 67 2.60 21.95 -0.55
C VAL A 67 3.74 22.66 0.15
N TYR A 68 4.96 22.17 -0.05
CA TYR A 68 6.19 22.78 0.45
C TYR A 68 7.05 23.25 -0.72
N LEU A 69 7.56 24.46 -0.63
CA LEU A 69 8.47 25.04 -1.61
C LEU A 69 9.90 24.96 -1.05
N PRO A 70 10.75 24.02 -1.53
CA PRO A 70 12.08 23.78 -0.93
C PRO A 70 13.03 24.97 -1.05
N GLU A 71 12.97 25.70 -2.17
CA GLU A 71 13.85 26.84 -2.42
C GLU A 71 13.52 28.02 -1.50
N GLU A 72 12.23 28.26 -1.28
CA GLU A 72 11.71 29.34 -0.44
C GLU A 72 11.60 28.94 1.05
N LYS A 73 11.74 27.64 1.34
CA LYS A 73 11.61 27.05 2.68
C LYS A 73 10.30 27.39 3.37
N CYS A 74 9.23 27.48 2.63
CA CYS A 74 7.92 27.84 3.14
C CYS A 74 6.83 26.86 2.66
N ALA A 75 5.68 26.88 3.34
CA ALA A 75 4.46 26.21 2.88
C ALA A 75 3.70 27.15 1.94
N ASP A 76 3.09 26.58 0.93
CA ASP A 76 2.23 27.26 -0.02
C ASP A 76 1.02 26.38 -0.38
N TYR A 77 0.16 26.86 -1.26
CA TYR A 77 -1.03 26.18 -1.72
C TYR A 77 -0.99 25.98 -3.23
N LEU A 78 -1.34 24.77 -3.66
CA LEU A 78 -1.46 24.39 -5.07
C LEU A 78 -2.96 24.26 -5.42
N TYR A 79 -3.33 24.72 -6.62
CA TYR A 79 -4.62 24.40 -7.21
C TYR A 79 -4.61 22.97 -7.74
N ALA A 80 -5.65 22.21 -7.45
CA ALA A 80 -5.85 20.88 -8.01
C ALA A 80 -7.33 20.60 -8.31
N LYS A 81 -7.58 19.92 -9.41
CA LYS A 81 -8.91 19.46 -9.82
C LYS A 81 -9.33 18.20 -9.06
N ARG A 82 -10.62 17.92 -9.05
CA ARG A 82 -11.13 16.61 -8.61
C ARG A 82 -10.50 15.51 -9.45
N GLY A 83 -10.06 14.43 -8.80
CA GLY A 83 -9.38 13.31 -9.47
C GLY A 83 -7.87 13.52 -9.65
N THR A 84 -7.29 14.61 -9.09
CA THR A 84 -5.83 14.74 -9.04
C THR A 84 -5.27 13.88 -7.91
N LEU A 85 -4.32 13.01 -8.24
CA LEU A 85 -3.50 12.26 -7.32
C LEU A 85 -2.14 12.93 -7.24
N LEU A 86 -1.88 13.63 -6.15
CA LEU A 86 -0.61 14.29 -5.88
C LEU A 86 0.37 13.32 -5.22
N ILE A 87 1.57 13.26 -5.75
CA ILE A 87 2.66 12.37 -5.32
C ILE A 87 3.82 13.22 -4.83
N ASP A 88 4.41 12.84 -3.70
CA ASP A 88 5.58 13.55 -3.17
C ASP A 88 6.80 13.34 -4.06
N ASN A 89 7.44 14.45 -4.45
CA ASN A 89 8.62 14.46 -5.33
C ASN A 89 9.77 13.59 -4.79
N THR A 90 9.87 13.40 -3.47
CA THR A 90 10.90 12.53 -2.89
C THR A 90 10.74 11.06 -3.29
N LEU A 91 9.60 10.65 -3.83
CA LEU A 91 9.37 9.29 -4.32
C LEU A 91 9.97 9.05 -5.71
N LEU A 92 10.32 10.10 -6.43
CA LEU A 92 10.98 10.01 -7.75
C LEU A 92 12.50 9.76 -7.64
N GLU A 93 13.05 9.80 -6.43
CA GLU A 93 14.46 9.49 -6.20
C GLU A 93 14.74 7.99 -6.37
N ASP A 94 15.97 7.66 -6.76
CA ASP A 94 16.43 6.29 -6.93
C ASP A 94 16.08 5.38 -5.73
N ARG A 95 15.68 4.14 -6.02
CA ARG A 95 15.33 3.08 -5.06
C ARG A 95 14.03 3.29 -4.27
N LYS A 96 13.17 4.22 -4.68
CA LYS A 96 11.86 4.44 -4.02
C LYS A 96 10.67 3.94 -4.84
N GLU A 97 10.91 3.26 -5.97
CA GLU A 97 9.86 2.76 -6.87
C GLU A 97 8.78 1.94 -6.16
N TYR A 98 9.16 1.03 -5.27
CA TYR A 98 8.18 0.24 -4.50
C TYR A 98 7.27 1.10 -3.61
N ARG A 99 7.82 2.21 -3.08
CA ARG A 99 7.02 3.16 -2.29
C ARG A 99 6.10 3.97 -3.18
N LEU A 100 6.58 4.44 -4.33
CA LEU A 100 5.78 5.15 -5.32
C LEU A 100 4.58 4.30 -5.72
N ARG A 101 4.80 3.06 -6.15
CA ARG A 101 3.74 2.11 -6.53
C ARG A 101 2.74 1.86 -5.40
N SER A 102 3.23 1.65 -4.17
CA SER A 102 2.36 1.45 -3.00
C SER A 102 1.55 2.69 -2.65
N THR A 103 2.12 3.89 -2.82
CA THR A 103 1.44 5.16 -2.60
C THR A 103 0.33 5.36 -3.61
N ILE A 104 0.59 5.15 -4.90
CA ILE A 104 -0.42 5.26 -5.96
C ILE A 104 -1.55 4.27 -5.70
N GLY A 105 -1.24 3.00 -5.42
CA GLY A 105 -2.25 1.99 -5.09
C GLY A 105 -3.10 2.34 -3.85
N HIS A 106 -2.50 2.99 -2.85
CA HIS A 106 -3.19 3.47 -1.66
C HIS A 106 -4.19 4.59 -2.01
N GLU A 107 -3.75 5.59 -2.75
CA GLU A 107 -4.62 6.70 -3.17
C GLU A 107 -5.72 6.25 -4.14
N CYS A 108 -5.44 5.27 -5.03
CA CYS A 108 -6.48 4.61 -5.83
C CYS A 108 -7.54 3.94 -4.94
N GLY A 109 -7.13 3.32 -3.84
CA GLY A 109 -8.06 2.75 -2.86
C GLY A 109 -8.96 3.80 -2.22
N HIS A 110 -8.42 4.95 -1.87
CA HIS A 110 -9.23 6.09 -1.41
C HIS A 110 -10.19 6.57 -2.49
N TRP A 111 -9.75 6.70 -3.73
CA TRP A 111 -10.61 7.14 -4.83
C TRP A 111 -11.78 6.18 -5.06
N ILE A 112 -11.51 4.89 -5.14
CA ILE A 112 -12.51 3.86 -5.44
C ILE A 112 -13.55 3.72 -4.33
N PHE A 113 -13.11 3.65 -3.07
CA PHE A 113 -14.02 3.30 -1.97
C PHE A 113 -14.56 4.49 -1.19
N HIS A 114 -13.94 5.66 -1.31
CA HIS A 114 -14.24 6.78 -0.42
C HIS A 114 -14.68 8.06 -1.13
N SER A 115 -14.73 8.09 -2.46
CA SER A 115 -15.18 9.28 -3.22
C SER A 115 -16.57 9.75 -2.80
N ASP A 116 -17.51 8.82 -2.65
CA ASP A 116 -18.88 9.14 -2.23
C ASP A 116 -18.93 9.65 -0.78
N TYR A 117 -18.13 9.07 0.11
CA TYR A 117 -18.01 9.52 1.49
C TYR A 117 -17.54 10.96 1.56
N TYR A 118 -16.46 11.33 0.87
CA TYR A 118 -15.94 12.68 0.87
C TYR A 118 -16.88 13.67 0.19
N THR A 119 -17.53 13.28 -0.91
CA THR A 119 -18.55 14.10 -1.59
C THR A 119 -19.76 14.35 -0.70
N PHE A 120 -20.23 13.32 0.03
CA PHE A 120 -21.35 13.46 0.96
C PHE A 120 -21.01 14.35 2.15
N MET A 121 -19.82 14.18 2.72
CA MET A 121 -19.37 14.97 3.86
C MET A 121 -19.20 16.45 3.50
N ASP A 122 -18.80 16.77 2.29
CA ASP A 122 -18.72 18.15 1.83
C ASP A 122 -20.11 18.82 1.75
N LYS A 123 -21.10 18.15 1.20
CA LYS A 123 -22.49 18.65 1.20
C LYS A 123 -23.00 18.96 2.60
N ARG A 124 -22.55 18.25 3.62
CA ARG A 124 -22.88 18.49 5.03
C ARG A 124 -22.13 19.67 5.66
N LYS A 125 -20.97 20.08 5.13
CA LYS A 125 -20.22 21.25 5.61
C LYS A 125 -21.03 22.55 5.54
N HIS A 126 -21.91 22.67 4.54
CA HIS A 126 -22.82 23.82 4.41
C HIS A 126 -23.82 23.94 5.58
N TYR A 127 -23.99 22.86 6.38
CA TYR A 127 -24.92 22.83 7.52
C TYR A 127 -24.23 22.82 8.89
N ARG A 128 -22.94 22.51 8.95
CA ARG A 128 -22.18 22.48 10.21
C ARG A 128 -20.73 22.83 9.91
N ASP A 129 -20.14 23.66 10.75
CA ASP A 129 -18.73 24.15 10.68
C ASP A 129 -17.67 23.03 10.82
N ALA A 130 -17.92 21.85 10.28
CA ALA A 130 -17.05 20.69 10.34
C ALA A 130 -16.04 20.72 9.21
N ARG A 131 -14.83 21.14 9.51
CA ARG A 131 -13.66 21.11 8.62
C ARG A 131 -13.20 19.66 8.41
N LEU A 132 -13.83 18.94 7.47
CA LEU A 132 -13.26 17.68 6.98
C LEU A 132 -12.29 17.97 5.84
N PRO A 133 -11.19 17.26 5.75
CA PRO A 133 -10.25 17.45 4.67
C PRO A 133 -10.89 17.06 3.32
N GLU A 134 -10.80 17.95 2.36
CA GLU A 134 -11.19 17.71 0.95
C GLU A 134 -10.18 16.81 0.23
N ILE A 135 -9.11 16.47 0.92
CA ILE A 135 -7.97 15.71 0.45
C ILE A 135 -7.56 14.69 1.51
N THR A 136 -7.10 13.54 1.09
CA THR A 136 -6.42 12.55 1.95
C THR A 136 -4.97 12.93 2.18
N GLY A 137 -4.27 12.19 3.01
CA GLY A 137 -2.84 12.32 3.20
C GLY A 137 -2.25 10.98 3.57
N CYS A 138 -1.75 10.24 2.57
CA CYS A 138 -0.98 9.03 2.79
C CYS A 138 0.31 9.37 3.52
N LYS A 139 0.49 8.84 4.72
CA LYS A 139 1.70 9.04 5.51
C LYS A 139 2.70 7.92 5.23
N LYS A 140 3.99 8.24 5.37
CA LYS A 140 5.07 7.25 5.28
C LYS A 140 4.82 6.02 6.16
N THR A 141 4.26 6.20 7.36
CA THR A 141 3.87 5.12 8.28
C THR A 141 2.78 4.22 7.72
N ASP A 142 1.96 4.72 6.79
CA ASP A 142 0.89 3.96 6.18
C ASP A 142 1.41 2.98 5.14
N ILE A 143 2.50 3.31 4.47
CA ILE A 143 3.16 2.47 3.46
C ILE A 143 4.17 1.50 4.09
N GLU A 144 4.93 1.91 5.11
CA GLU A 144 5.99 1.10 5.70
C GLU A 144 5.52 -0.04 6.60
N GLY A 145 4.22 -0.13 6.91
CA GLY A 145 3.61 -1.28 7.59
C GLY A 145 4.07 -1.57 9.02
N ARG A 146 4.89 -0.72 9.62
CA ARG A 146 5.48 -0.96 10.96
C ARG A 146 4.47 -1.08 12.10
N ALA A 147 3.29 -0.50 11.92
CA ALA A 147 2.25 -0.54 12.94
C ALA A 147 1.46 -1.85 12.99
N ASP A 148 1.40 -2.59 11.87
CA ASP A 148 0.56 -3.79 11.76
C ASP A 148 1.24 -5.06 12.27
N ILE A 149 2.58 -5.06 12.38
CA ILE A 149 3.37 -6.20 12.88
C ILE A 149 3.45 -6.20 14.41
N ALA A 150 3.46 -5.02 15.04
CA ALA A 150 3.71 -4.88 16.49
C ALA A 150 2.47 -4.91 17.40
N GLY A 151 1.27 -4.93 16.84
CA GLY A 151 0.03 -5.00 17.61
C GLY A 151 -1.16 -4.55 16.78
N LYS A 152 -2.20 -5.34 16.76
CA LYS A 152 -3.48 -5.03 16.12
C LYS A 152 -4.00 -3.69 16.63
N ARG A 153 -3.70 -2.59 15.92
CA ARG A 153 -4.34 -1.30 16.21
C ARG A 153 -5.84 -1.52 16.06
N LYS A 154 -6.58 -1.29 17.13
CA LYS A 154 -8.02 -1.43 17.12
C LYS A 154 -8.58 -0.35 16.19
N LEU A 155 -9.21 -0.76 15.10
CA LEU A 155 -9.91 0.16 14.20
C LEU A 155 -11.15 0.67 14.91
N VAL A 156 -11.17 1.94 15.32
CA VAL A 156 -12.21 2.51 16.18
C VAL A 156 -12.96 3.62 15.47
N THR A 157 -12.25 4.45 14.69
CA THR A 157 -12.83 5.61 14.00
C THR A 157 -13.09 5.31 12.53
N ASP A 158 -14.00 6.11 11.92
CA ASP A 158 -14.21 6.03 10.46
C ASP A 158 -12.90 6.26 9.70
N ALA A 159 -12.06 7.19 10.15
CA ALA A 159 -10.75 7.42 9.56
C ALA A 159 -9.84 6.18 9.62
N ASP A 160 -9.83 5.42 10.73
CA ASP A 160 -9.06 4.18 10.82
C ASP A 160 -9.53 3.14 9.78
N TRP A 161 -10.85 3.07 9.53
CA TRP A 161 -11.42 2.16 8.53
C TRP A 161 -11.12 2.62 7.10
N LEU A 162 -11.20 3.92 6.81
CA LEU A 162 -10.84 4.45 5.49
C LEU A 162 -9.38 4.13 5.15
N GLU A 163 -8.47 4.39 6.08
CA GLU A 163 -7.06 4.06 5.93
C GLU A 163 -6.80 2.55 5.81
N HIS A 164 -7.52 1.72 6.58
CA HIS A 164 -7.42 0.26 6.46
C HIS A 164 -7.84 -0.23 5.07
N HIS A 165 -8.96 0.26 4.54
CA HIS A 165 -9.43 -0.12 3.22
C HIS A 165 -8.42 0.25 2.13
N ALA A 166 -7.89 1.48 2.17
CA ALA A 166 -6.91 1.95 1.18
C ALA A 166 -5.60 1.15 1.24
N LYS A 167 -5.07 0.90 2.44
CA LYS A 167 -3.88 0.04 2.64
C LYS A 167 -4.09 -1.38 2.14
N TYR A 168 -5.22 -1.99 2.49
CA TYR A 168 -5.52 -3.34 2.05
C TYR A 168 -5.69 -3.41 0.54
N PHE A 169 -6.37 -2.43 -0.06
CA PHE A 169 -6.53 -2.35 -1.51
C PHE A 169 -5.19 -2.19 -2.23
N SER A 170 -4.30 -1.34 -1.74
CA SER A 170 -2.94 -1.21 -2.31
C SER A 170 -2.23 -2.55 -2.39
N ALA A 171 -2.27 -3.34 -1.32
CA ALA A 171 -1.69 -4.68 -1.33
C ALA A 171 -2.45 -5.65 -2.27
N ALA A 172 -3.78 -5.54 -2.34
CA ALA A 172 -4.62 -6.42 -3.16
C ALA A 172 -4.50 -6.14 -4.66
N ILE A 173 -4.37 -4.87 -5.06
CA ILE A 173 -4.23 -4.50 -6.48
C ILE A 173 -2.82 -4.81 -7.01
N LEU A 174 -1.77 -4.56 -6.21
CA LEU A 174 -0.38 -4.84 -6.59
C LEU A 174 -0.02 -6.32 -6.54
N MET A 175 -0.66 -7.09 -5.66
CA MET A 175 -0.48 -8.53 -5.47
C MET A 175 -1.85 -9.23 -5.47
N PRO A 176 -2.52 -9.35 -6.63
CA PRO A 176 -3.87 -9.91 -6.70
C PRO A 176 -3.91 -11.33 -6.16
N LYS A 177 -4.98 -11.65 -5.44
CA LYS A 177 -5.09 -12.88 -4.65
C LYS A 177 -4.81 -14.15 -5.46
N THR A 178 -5.45 -14.29 -6.64
CA THR A 178 -5.34 -15.49 -7.47
C THR A 178 -3.92 -15.70 -7.99
N PRO A 179 -3.30 -14.78 -8.75
CA PRO A 179 -1.95 -14.98 -9.26
C PRO A 179 -0.90 -15.02 -8.12
N PHE A 180 -1.11 -14.28 -7.03
CA PHE A 180 -0.23 -14.33 -5.87
C PHE A 180 -0.26 -15.71 -5.19
N THR A 181 -1.44 -16.29 -4.99
CA THR A 181 -1.59 -17.64 -4.42
C THR A 181 -0.95 -18.71 -5.31
N ASN A 182 -1.11 -18.58 -6.63
CA ASN A 182 -0.48 -19.48 -7.59
C ASN A 182 1.05 -19.40 -7.50
N ALA A 183 1.61 -18.18 -7.51
CA ALA A 183 3.05 -17.96 -7.36
C ALA A 183 3.61 -18.56 -6.05
N VAL A 184 2.90 -18.37 -4.93
CA VAL A 184 3.29 -18.99 -3.64
C VAL A 184 3.31 -20.51 -3.73
N SER A 185 2.29 -21.11 -4.35
CA SER A 185 2.18 -22.57 -4.50
C SER A 185 3.27 -23.14 -5.39
N ASP A 186 3.55 -22.49 -6.52
CA ASP A 186 4.57 -22.90 -7.49
C ASP A 186 5.98 -22.81 -6.88
N LEU A 187 6.30 -21.71 -6.22
CA LEU A 187 7.59 -21.53 -5.56
C LEU A 187 7.78 -22.56 -4.42
N ALA A 188 6.76 -22.75 -3.59
CA ALA A 188 6.82 -23.73 -2.51
C ALA A 188 6.97 -25.17 -3.02
N GLY A 189 6.32 -25.53 -4.13
CA GLY A 189 6.44 -26.83 -4.79
C GLY A 189 7.82 -27.08 -5.40
N ASN A 190 8.51 -26.03 -5.84
CA ASN A 190 9.85 -26.08 -6.41
C ASN A 190 11.00 -25.99 -5.38
N GLY A 191 10.71 -26.19 -4.09
CA GLY A 191 11.75 -26.28 -3.05
C GLY A 191 12.17 -24.94 -2.43
N TRP A 192 11.54 -23.80 -2.84
CA TRP A 192 11.74 -22.50 -2.18
C TRP A 192 11.05 -22.48 -0.81
N GLY A 193 11.54 -23.29 0.10
CA GLY A 193 10.90 -23.53 1.40
C GLY A 193 11.30 -22.56 2.50
N SER A 194 12.35 -21.73 2.29
CA SER A 194 12.72 -20.71 3.26
C SER A 194 11.86 -19.46 3.08
N GLY A 195 11.37 -18.88 4.17
CA GLY A 195 10.46 -17.74 4.10
C GLY A 195 11.11 -16.50 3.50
N VAL A 196 12.42 -16.29 3.64
CA VAL A 196 13.14 -15.12 3.09
C VAL A 196 13.25 -15.24 1.57
N ASP A 197 13.77 -16.35 1.08
CA ASP A 197 13.96 -16.55 -0.37
C ASP A 197 12.62 -16.49 -1.13
N LEU A 198 11.56 -17.06 -0.54
CA LEU A 198 10.22 -16.99 -1.10
C LEU A 198 9.71 -15.54 -1.14
N GLN A 199 9.94 -14.75 -0.08
CA GLN A 199 9.51 -13.36 -0.02
C GLN A 199 10.26 -12.49 -1.03
N GLU A 200 11.55 -12.70 -1.21
CA GLU A 200 12.36 -11.98 -2.20
C GLU A 200 11.91 -12.31 -3.63
N LYS A 201 11.68 -13.59 -3.94
CA LYS A 201 11.19 -14.01 -5.26
C LYS A 201 9.80 -13.45 -5.57
N LEU A 202 8.89 -13.46 -4.61
CA LEU A 202 7.57 -12.85 -4.79
C LEU A 202 7.68 -11.33 -4.95
N ALA A 203 8.60 -10.69 -4.22
CA ALA A 203 8.86 -9.26 -4.36
C ALA A 203 9.34 -8.90 -5.77
N ASP A 204 10.24 -9.69 -6.33
CA ASP A 204 10.72 -9.52 -7.70
C ASP A 204 9.61 -9.72 -8.73
N ILE A 205 8.79 -10.79 -8.58
CA ILE A 205 7.69 -11.10 -9.52
C ILE A 205 6.66 -9.96 -9.57
N PHE A 206 6.28 -9.42 -8.42
CA PHE A 206 5.24 -8.39 -8.34
C PHE A 206 5.77 -6.96 -8.28
N GLN A 207 7.10 -6.79 -8.29
CA GLN A 207 7.78 -5.49 -8.16
C GLN A 207 7.27 -4.70 -6.95
N VAL A 208 7.34 -5.32 -5.79
CA VAL A 208 6.98 -4.76 -4.49
C VAL A 208 8.09 -5.01 -3.47
N SER A 209 8.02 -4.36 -2.30
CA SER A 209 9.01 -4.63 -1.25
C SER A 209 8.79 -6.01 -0.59
N PRO A 210 9.85 -6.69 -0.12
CA PRO A 210 9.70 -7.92 0.67
C PRO A 210 8.81 -7.75 1.91
N ALA A 211 8.83 -6.55 2.52
CA ALA A 211 7.94 -6.21 3.64
C ALA A 211 6.46 -6.22 3.22
N SER A 212 6.14 -5.72 2.02
CA SER A 212 4.78 -5.78 1.47
C SER A 212 4.33 -7.21 1.20
N VAL A 213 5.24 -8.05 0.69
CA VAL A 213 4.98 -9.50 0.49
C VAL A 213 4.68 -10.18 1.82
N LYS A 214 5.47 -9.91 2.87
CA LYS A 214 5.25 -10.46 4.21
C LYS A 214 3.85 -10.13 4.74
N ILE A 215 3.42 -8.88 4.58
CA ILE A 215 2.06 -8.44 4.94
C ILE A 215 1.01 -9.19 4.11
N ARG A 216 1.21 -9.29 2.79
CA ARG A 216 0.25 -9.96 1.90
C ARG A 216 0.12 -11.46 2.19
N LEU A 217 1.22 -12.15 2.45
CA LEU A 217 1.21 -13.54 2.91
C LEU A 217 0.36 -13.71 4.17
N SER A 218 0.53 -12.82 5.15
CA SER A 218 -0.26 -12.83 6.37
C SER A 218 -1.76 -12.56 6.12
N GLN A 219 -2.08 -11.59 5.26
CA GLN A 219 -3.45 -11.26 4.89
C GLN A 219 -4.20 -12.44 4.25
N LEU A 220 -3.48 -13.24 3.44
CA LEU A 220 -4.03 -14.40 2.73
C LEU A 220 -3.89 -15.72 3.52
N GLY A 221 -3.42 -15.68 4.77
CA GLY A 221 -3.33 -16.86 5.65
C GLY A 221 -2.11 -17.75 5.42
N PHE A 222 -1.13 -17.29 4.65
CA PHE A 222 0.12 -18.02 4.42
C PHE A 222 1.15 -17.85 5.56
N ASN A 223 0.69 -17.80 6.81
CA ASN A 223 1.51 -17.53 8.00
C ASN A 223 2.72 -18.46 8.16
N LYS A 224 2.61 -19.71 7.68
CA LYS A 224 3.74 -20.68 7.72
C LYS A 224 4.98 -20.21 6.98
N TYR A 225 4.84 -19.34 5.97
CA TYR A 225 5.96 -18.76 5.24
C TYR A 225 6.45 -17.43 5.82
N VAL A 226 5.65 -16.80 6.68
CA VAL A 226 6.00 -15.57 7.40
C VAL A 226 6.87 -15.86 8.62
N PHE A 227 6.51 -16.89 9.41
CA PHE A 227 7.11 -17.15 10.72
C PHE A 227 8.23 -18.21 10.70
N ARG A 228 8.44 -18.94 9.59
CA ARG A 228 9.39 -20.04 9.56
C ARG A 228 10.86 -19.59 9.76
N ASN A 229 11.17 -18.32 9.46
CA ASN A 229 12.51 -17.77 9.64
C ASN A 229 12.86 -17.37 11.07
N GLU A 230 11.89 -16.95 11.87
CA GLU A 230 12.16 -16.58 13.27
C GLU A 230 12.48 -17.84 14.10
N ARG A 231 11.82 -18.99 13.79
CA ARG A 231 12.07 -20.27 14.48
C ARG A 231 13.38 -20.95 14.04
N THR A 232 13.74 -20.88 12.74
CA THR A 232 14.98 -21.52 12.27
C THR A 232 16.23 -20.80 12.74
N GLN A 233 16.21 -19.47 12.87
CA GLN A 233 17.35 -18.72 13.42
C GLN A 233 17.52 -18.98 14.91
N ASP A 234 16.44 -19.02 15.67
CA ASP A 234 16.47 -19.34 17.11
C ASP A 234 16.83 -20.83 17.33
N ASP A 235 16.28 -21.74 16.51
CA ASP A 235 16.59 -23.17 16.58
C ASP A 235 18.04 -23.49 16.15
N GLU A 236 18.58 -22.81 15.13
CA GLU A 236 19.99 -22.94 14.74
C GLU A 236 20.94 -22.33 15.78
N GLN A 237 20.57 -21.19 16.34
CA GLN A 237 21.36 -20.56 17.40
C GLN A 237 21.31 -21.36 18.72
N TYR A 238 20.15 -21.93 19.05
CA TYR A 238 19.98 -22.84 20.20
C TYR A 238 20.73 -24.15 19.99
N ASN A 239 20.65 -24.75 18.81
CA ASN A 239 21.38 -25.98 18.49
C ASN A 239 22.89 -25.74 18.40
N LYS A 240 23.37 -24.58 17.96
CA LYS A 240 24.79 -24.20 18.05
C LYS A 240 25.26 -24.03 19.46
N LEU A 241 24.45 -23.47 20.36
CA LEU A 241 24.75 -23.37 21.78
C LEU A 241 24.84 -24.74 22.49
N LEU A 242 23.99 -25.68 22.08
CA LEU A 242 24.01 -27.08 22.63
C LEU A 242 25.18 -27.92 22.10
N GLN A 243 25.82 -27.53 20.98
CA GLN A 243 26.97 -28.22 20.39
C GLN A 243 28.33 -27.66 20.80
N MET A 244 28.37 -26.61 21.63
CA MET A 244 29.64 -26.10 22.19
C MET A 244 30.12 -27.02 23.30
N PRO A 245 31.29 -27.67 23.18
CA PRO A 245 31.84 -28.50 24.24
C PRO A 245 32.34 -27.57 25.38
N GLY A 246 31.67 -27.66 26.51
CA GLY A 246 32.18 -27.11 27.77
C GLY A 246 31.43 -25.93 28.38
N THR A 247 30.20 -26.17 28.81
CA THR A 247 29.59 -25.38 29.90
C THR A 247 28.79 -26.33 30.78
N LEU A 248 29.50 -26.99 31.67
CA LEU A 248 29.03 -27.49 32.95
C LEU A 248 29.92 -26.90 34.02
#